data_c54c87d38fc9293022515edde3ccbcbf
#
_entry.id   c54c87d38fc9293022515edde3ccbcbf
#
_cell.length_a   1.000
_cell.length_b   1.000
_cell.length_c   1.000
_cell.angle_alpha   90.00
_cell.angle_beta   90.00
_cell.angle_gamma   90.00
#
_symmetry.space_group_name_H-M   'P 1'
#
loop_
_entity.id
_entity.type
_entity.pdbx_description
1 polymer ?
#
loop_
_entity_poly.entity_id
_entity_poly.type
_entity_poly.pdbx_seq_one_letter_code
_entity_poly.pdbx_strand_id
1 'polypeptide(L)'
;QIFSKQVAAAKKAQAQIQVDGKDLPNFNPGLTDYYLEAKEDQAPTVTASVSDNGIATVIPSVREGDPVRVVVKAENGDILGEYRLHFTNDKDLLASKPVVAVKSSRLVAKGHTLELPAKVAVYFTGKDGYEVKDLAVEWDEVPAENLANAGEFTVRGRVLGTDLTAEVAVRVTDKLGENLSDNPDFDDDSNRSFASATNDIDPNSHDRVDYVNDGSDDETRRWTNWSPTPSDNPEVSVGVIFREAGKIVERTVAEGSIRFFSDGGTDAPSKLVLERYVGPEFDSPEYYSNYQPYDPEHPFNTPSNWEKVEYRADQEIQAGTDIHVTFAPVKAKAMRWRMDRKADTKGVAITEMAFIAPSEESKDSTAAKLLVDGKEIANFSEDRVDYQVTYSGNRPQVTVEAGENVAATIVDSGDDKLPVLIHLVSESGK
;
A
#
# COMPACT_ATOMS: atom_id res chain seq x y z
N GLN A 1 -10.79 17.71 1.10
CA GLN A 1 -11.62 17.47 -0.12
C GLN A 1 -11.10 16.30 -0.98
N ILE A 2 -9.83 15.89 -0.88
CA ILE A 2 -9.26 14.74 -1.61
C ILE A 2 -9.67 13.42 -0.95
N PHE A 3 -9.87 13.40 0.36
CA PHE A 3 -10.29 12.21 1.11
C PHE A 3 -11.69 11.71 0.75
N SER A 4 -12.62 12.59 0.42
CA SER A 4 -13.99 12.21 0.02
C SER A 4 -14.08 11.54 -1.36
N LYS A 5 -13.13 11.78 -2.26
CA LYS A 5 -13.09 11.16 -3.59
C LYS A 5 -12.57 9.72 -3.59
N GLN A 6 -11.66 9.36 -2.69
CA GLN A 6 -11.15 7.97 -2.60
C GLN A 6 -12.13 7.03 -1.90
N VAL A 7 -12.87 7.52 -0.90
CA VAL A 7 -13.96 6.73 -0.27
C VAL A 7 -15.18 6.63 -1.21
N ALA A 8 -15.46 7.67 -2.01
CA ALA A 8 -16.53 7.63 -3.00
C ALA A 8 -16.26 6.70 -4.20
N ALA A 9 -14.99 6.43 -4.54
CA ALA A 9 -14.64 5.47 -5.60
C ALA A 9 -14.94 4.00 -5.23
N ALA A 10 -15.18 3.68 -3.95
CA ALA A 10 -15.58 2.35 -3.49
C ALA A 10 -17.06 2.02 -3.74
N LYS A 11 -17.90 2.98 -4.11
CA LYS A 11 -19.29 2.76 -4.55
C LYS A 11 -19.36 2.49 -6.06
N LYS A 12 -18.58 1.53 -6.55
CA LYS A 12 -18.67 1.10 -7.95
C LYS A 12 -19.65 -0.05 -8.10
N ALA A 13 -20.33 -0.04 -9.26
CA ALA A 13 -21.28 -0.99 -9.80
C ALA A 13 -21.54 -2.21 -8.92
N GLN A 14 -22.73 -2.27 -8.30
CA GLN A 14 -23.12 -3.39 -7.45
C GLN A 14 -23.88 -4.42 -8.27
N ALA A 15 -23.44 -5.68 -8.16
CA ALA A 15 -24.17 -6.81 -8.72
C ALA A 15 -25.30 -7.23 -7.79
N GLN A 16 -26.43 -7.60 -8.38
CA GLN A 16 -27.53 -8.29 -7.72
C GLN A 16 -27.75 -9.62 -8.45
N ILE A 17 -27.71 -10.71 -7.71
CA ILE A 17 -27.94 -12.04 -8.23
C ILE A 17 -29.19 -12.60 -7.55
N GLN A 18 -30.09 -13.18 -8.33
CA GLN A 18 -31.31 -13.79 -7.83
C GLN A 18 -31.40 -15.26 -8.28
N VAL A 19 -31.93 -16.10 -7.42
CA VAL A 19 -32.24 -17.51 -7.68
C VAL A 19 -33.72 -17.71 -7.44
N ASP A 20 -34.44 -18.16 -8.47
CA ASP A 20 -35.89 -18.35 -8.45
C ASP A 20 -36.65 -17.07 -8.00
N GLY A 21 -36.15 -15.90 -8.44
CA GLY A 21 -36.74 -14.59 -8.14
C GLY A 21 -36.45 -14.06 -6.74
N LYS A 22 -35.62 -14.72 -5.94
CA LYS A 22 -35.18 -14.25 -4.62
C LYS A 22 -33.70 -13.91 -4.65
N ASP A 23 -33.33 -12.87 -3.91
CA ASP A 23 -31.94 -12.48 -3.79
C ASP A 23 -31.09 -13.64 -3.28
N LEU A 24 -29.88 -13.79 -3.87
CA LEU A 24 -28.91 -14.78 -3.44
C LEU A 24 -28.57 -14.55 -1.96
N PRO A 25 -28.86 -15.53 -1.08
CA PRO A 25 -28.60 -15.37 0.35
C PRO A 25 -27.13 -15.10 0.62
N ASN A 26 -26.85 -14.17 1.54
CA ASN A 26 -25.50 -13.85 2.01
C ASN A 26 -24.54 -13.48 0.86
N PHE A 27 -25.06 -12.80 -0.16
CA PHE A 27 -24.23 -12.37 -1.28
C PHE A 27 -23.10 -11.42 -0.79
N ASN A 28 -21.86 -11.78 -1.16
CA ASN A 28 -20.67 -10.97 -0.91
C ASN A 28 -19.87 -10.88 -2.23
N PRO A 29 -19.61 -9.67 -2.77
CA PRO A 29 -18.87 -9.50 -4.02
C PRO A 29 -17.46 -10.11 -4.02
N GLY A 30 -16.89 -10.37 -2.83
CA GLY A 30 -15.60 -11.01 -2.67
C GLY A 30 -15.63 -12.53 -2.65
N LEU A 31 -16.79 -13.15 -2.49
CA LEU A 31 -16.96 -14.60 -2.49
C LEU A 31 -17.34 -15.08 -3.89
N THR A 32 -16.59 -16.02 -4.44
CA THR A 32 -16.78 -16.51 -5.81
C THR A 32 -17.67 -17.72 -5.88
N ASP A 33 -17.73 -18.56 -4.85
CA ASP A 33 -18.46 -19.83 -4.86
C ASP A 33 -19.60 -19.82 -3.83
N TYR A 34 -20.79 -20.17 -4.28
CA TYR A 34 -22.02 -20.26 -3.48
C TYR A 34 -22.61 -21.67 -3.59
N TYR A 35 -22.96 -22.25 -2.46
CA TYR A 35 -23.54 -23.58 -2.38
C TYR A 35 -25.00 -23.44 -1.97
N LEU A 36 -25.90 -23.95 -2.81
CA LEU A 36 -27.36 -23.84 -2.68
C LEU A 36 -27.97 -25.21 -2.78
N GLU A 37 -29.08 -25.40 -2.07
CA GLU A 37 -29.80 -26.68 -2.11
C GLU A 37 -30.37 -26.96 -3.50
N ALA A 38 -30.07 -28.16 -4.04
CA ALA A 38 -30.62 -28.63 -5.31
C ALA A 38 -32.06 -29.08 -5.12
N LYS A 39 -32.97 -28.68 -6.04
CA LYS A 39 -34.34 -29.15 -6.09
C LYS A 39 -34.44 -30.33 -7.04
N GLU A 40 -35.15 -31.37 -6.64
CA GLU A 40 -35.18 -32.67 -7.35
C GLU A 40 -35.75 -32.61 -8.78
N ASP A 41 -36.68 -31.72 -9.09
CA ASP A 41 -37.38 -31.71 -10.39
C ASP A 41 -37.41 -30.38 -11.11
N GLN A 42 -36.60 -29.41 -10.70
CA GLN A 42 -36.63 -28.08 -11.27
C GLN A 42 -35.24 -27.47 -11.39
N ALA A 43 -34.81 -27.20 -12.62
CA ALA A 43 -33.62 -26.40 -12.86
C ALA A 43 -33.80 -24.98 -12.25
N PRO A 44 -32.86 -24.50 -11.45
CA PRO A 44 -32.96 -23.17 -10.84
C PRO A 44 -32.88 -22.06 -11.90
N THR A 45 -33.72 -21.05 -11.73
CA THR A 45 -33.65 -19.85 -12.57
C THR A 45 -32.72 -18.83 -11.92
N VAL A 46 -31.57 -18.59 -12.54
CA VAL A 46 -30.60 -17.57 -12.08
C VAL A 46 -30.73 -16.34 -12.95
N THR A 47 -30.90 -15.18 -12.31
CA THR A 47 -30.87 -13.86 -12.96
C THR A 47 -29.86 -12.97 -12.28
N ALA A 48 -29.29 -12.02 -13.02
CA ALA A 48 -28.32 -11.08 -12.46
C ALA A 48 -28.45 -9.71 -13.13
N SER A 49 -28.21 -8.69 -12.36
CA SER A 49 -28.17 -7.28 -12.82
C SER A 49 -26.99 -6.54 -12.18
N VAL A 50 -26.59 -5.44 -12.75
CA VAL A 50 -25.49 -4.58 -12.28
C VAL A 50 -25.94 -3.14 -12.34
N SER A 51 -25.62 -2.36 -11.33
CA SER A 51 -25.81 -0.91 -11.34
C SER A 51 -24.83 -0.22 -12.31
N ASP A 52 -25.04 1.08 -12.55
CA ASP A 52 -24.13 1.96 -13.28
C ASP A 52 -23.74 1.46 -14.69
N ASN A 53 -24.76 1.06 -15.48
CA ASN A 53 -24.59 0.59 -16.86
C ASN A 53 -23.69 -0.65 -17.02
N GLY A 54 -23.42 -1.37 -15.94
CA GLY A 54 -22.71 -2.64 -16.02
C GLY A 54 -23.53 -3.73 -16.70
N ILE A 55 -22.86 -4.81 -17.08
CA ILE A 55 -23.45 -5.97 -17.75
C ILE A 55 -23.24 -7.21 -16.91
N ALA A 56 -24.33 -7.93 -16.62
CA ALA A 56 -24.27 -9.26 -16.03
C ALA A 56 -24.62 -10.32 -17.08
N THR A 57 -23.81 -11.35 -17.17
CA THR A 57 -24.05 -12.50 -18.06
C THR A 57 -24.18 -13.75 -17.22
N VAL A 58 -25.29 -14.44 -17.34
CA VAL A 58 -25.54 -15.74 -16.71
C VAL A 58 -25.21 -16.83 -17.72
N ILE A 59 -24.31 -17.73 -17.35
CA ILE A 59 -23.88 -18.88 -18.14
C ILE A 59 -24.44 -20.12 -17.45
N PRO A 60 -25.45 -20.80 -18.05
CA PRO A 60 -26.06 -21.97 -17.44
C PRO A 60 -25.07 -23.15 -17.33
N SER A 61 -25.34 -24.05 -16.40
CA SER A 61 -24.63 -25.31 -16.30
C SER A 61 -24.80 -26.11 -17.59
N VAL A 62 -23.71 -26.71 -18.07
CA VAL A 62 -23.71 -27.53 -19.30
C VAL A 62 -23.82 -29.02 -18.96
N ARG A 63 -23.32 -29.43 -17.80
CA ARG A 63 -23.28 -30.79 -17.33
C ARG A 63 -23.86 -30.88 -15.91
N GLU A 64 -24.35 -32.03 -15.55
CA GLU A 64 -24.74 -32.29 -14.17
C GLU A 64 -23.54 -32.11 -13.23
N GLY A 65 -23.71 -31.32 -12.18
CA GLY A 65 -22.65 -30.95 -11.23
C GLY A 65 -21.83 -29.72 -11.58
N ASP A 66 -21.91 -29.20 -12.80
CA ASP A 66 -21.28 -27.93 -13.15
C ASP A 66 -22.02 -26.74 -12.50
N PRO A 67 -21.34 -25.70 -12.03
CA PRO A 67 -21.99 -24.52 -11.49
C PRO A 67 -22.66 -23.66 -12.58
N VAL A 68 -23.70 -22.94 -12.21
CA VAL A 68 -24.15 -21.77 -12.97
C VAL A 68 -23.17 -20.65 -12.72
N ARG A 69 -22.66 -20.03 -13.79
CA ARG A 69 -21.68 -18.93 -13.69
C ARG A 69 -22.34 -17.59 -13.97
N VAL A 70 -21.99 -16.60 -13.19
CA VAL A 70 -22.41 -15.20 -13.40
C VAL A 70 -21.18 -14.34 -13.56
N VAL A 71 -21.01 -13.74 -14.74
CA VAL A 71 -19.92 -12.82 -15.04
C VAL A 71 -20.43 -11.39 -15.03
N VAL A 72 -19.83 -10.56 -14.23
CA VAL A 72 -20.21 -9.17 -14.03
C VAL A 72 -19.13 -8.25 -14.57
N LYS A 73 -19.50 -7.33 -15.45
CA LYS A 73 -18.60 -6.36 -16.07
C LYS A 73 -19.10 -4.92 -15.84
N ALA A 74 -18.15 -4.01 -15.68
CA ALA A 74 -18.41 -2.58 -15.70
C ALA A 74 -18.74 -2.10 -17.13
N GLU A 75 -19.25 -0.87 -17.25
CA GLU A 75 -19.55 -0.24 -18.55
C GLU A 75 -18.33 -0.20 -19.49
N ASN A 76 -17.12 -0.01 -18.95
CA ASN A 76 -15.85 -0.01 -19.71
C ASN A 76 -15.35 -1.42 -20.12
N GLY A 77 -16.09 -2.48 -19.75
CA GLY A 77 -15.76 -3.86 -20.05
C GLY A 77 -14.88 -4.59 -19.03
N ASP A 78 -14.42 -3.91 -17.98
CA ASP A 78 -13.63 -4.54 -16.92
C ASP A 78 -14.46 -5.58 -16.16
N ILE A 79 -13.87 -6.75 -15.89
CA ILE A 79 -14.51 -7.79 -15.11
C ILE A 79 -14.49 -7.37 -13.63
N LEU A 80 -15.68 -7.15 -13.07
CA LEU A 80 -15.88 -6.82 -11.66
C LEU A 80 -15.96 -8.04 -10.77
N GLY A 81 -16.41 -9.18 -11.31
CA GLY A 81 -16.51 -10.44 -10.61
C GLY A 81 -17.00 -11.59 -11.48
N GLU A 82 -16.65 -12.80 -11.08
CA GLU A 82 -17.16 -14.03 -11.62
C GLU A 82 -17.64 -14.91 -10.45
N TYR A 83 -18.91 -15.28 -10.47
CA TYR A 83 -19.56 -16.03 -9.39
C TYR A 83 -20.00 -17.39 -9.91
N ARG A 84 -19.84 -18.43 -9.09
CA ARG A 84 -20.22 -19.81 -9.38
C ARG A 84 -21.25 -20.27 -8.35
N LEU A 85 -22.43 -20.62 -8.82
CA LEU A 85 -23.52 -21.11 -7.99
C LEU A 85 -23.59 -22.63 -8.18
N HIS A 86 -23.23 -23.35 -7.13
CA HIS A 86 -23.25 -24.81 -7.06
C HIS A 86 -24.57 -25.27 -6.41
N PHE A 87 -25.38 -26.01 -7.16
CA PHE A 87 -26.59 -26.60 -6.62
C PHE A 87 -26.29 -28.04 -6.18
N THR A 88 -26.43 -28.29 -4.88
CA THR A 88 -25.96 -29.55 -4.25
C THR A 88 -26.90 -30.02 -3.15
N ASN A 89 -26.87 -31.31 -2.86
CA ASN A 89 -27.52 -31.92 -1.68
C ASN A 89 -26.49 -32.32 -0.61
N ASP A 90 -25.22 -31.95 -0.79
CA ASP A 90 -24.18 -32.18 0.21
C ASP A 90 -24.41 -31.27 1.44
N LYS A 91 -24.82 -31.96 2.53
CA LYS A 91 -25.18 -31.26 3.78
C LYS A 91 -23.99 -30.55 4.43
N ASP A 92 -22.78 -31.03 4.22
CA ASP A 92 -21.58 -30.39 4.80
C ASP A 92 -21.28 -29.07 4.10
N LEU A 93 -21.42 -29.02 2.77
CA LEU A 93 -21.27 -27.79 2.01
C LEU A 93 -22.35 -26.75 2.33
N LEU A 94 -23.60 -27.23 2.51
CA LEU A 94 -24.75 -26.38 2.85
C LEU A 94 -24.73 -25.90 4.31
N ALA A 95 -24.03 -26.61 5.20
CA ALA A 95 -23.94 -26.27 6.64
C ALA A 95 -22.78 -25.34 6.98
N SER A 96 -21.90 -25.00 6.03
CA SER A 96 -20.79 -24.08 6.25
C SER A 96 -21.29 -22.69 6.69
N LYS A 97 -20.78 -22.22 7.83
CA LYS A 97 -21.19 -20.92 8.42
C LYS A 97 -19.96 -20.04 8.71
N PRO A 98 -20.09 -18.73 8.50
CA PRO A 98 -19.04 -17.78 8.92
C PRO A 98 -18.94 -17.77 10.45
N VAL A 99 -17.71 -17.76 10.96
CA VAL A 99 -17.41 -17.77 12.40
C VAL A 99 -16.88 -16.41 12.85
N VAL A 100 -15.81 -15.93 12.22
CA VAL A 100 -15.14 -14.68 12.58
C VAL A 100 -14.30 -14.16 11.42
N ALA A 101 -14.22 -12.83 11.30
CA ALA A 101 -13.28 -12.16 10.41
C ALA A 101 -11.93 -11.98 11.10
N VAL A 102 -10.85 -12.23 10.38
CA VAL A 102 -9.49 -12.04 10.89
C VAL A 102 -9.22 -10.56 11.06
N LYS A 103 -8.79 -10.18 12.26
CA LYS A 103 -8.37 -8.82 12.60
C LYS A 103 -6.98 -8.55 12.07
N SER A 104 -6.72 -7.32 11.74
CA SER A 104 -5.39 -6.86 11.32
C SER A 104 -5.02 -5.54 11.98
N SER A 105 -3.78 -5.13 11.83
CA SER A 105 -3.29 -3.84 12.28
C SER A 105 -2.53 -3.12 11.18
N ARG A 106 -2.42 -1.80 11.31
CA ARG A 106 -1.71 -0.93 10.36
C ARG A 106 -0.97 0.16 11.10
N LEU A 107 0.23 0.45 10.62
CA LEU A 107 0.95 1.67 10.92
C LEU A 107 0.76 2.66 9.78
N VAL A 108 0.44 3.90 10.08
CA VAL A 108 0.33 5.00 9.13
C VAL A 108 1.04 6.23 9.66
N ALA A 109 1.75 6.95 8.82
CA ALA A 109 2.34 8.23 9.20
C ALA A 109 1.26 9.31 9.31
N LYS A 110 1.43 10.23 10.26
CA LYS A 110 0.55 11.38 10.46
C LYS A 110 0.30 12.14 9.15
N GLY A 111 -0.96 12.40 8.86
CA GLY A 111 -1.38 13.11 7.64
C GLY A 111 -1.38 12.27 6.36
N HIS A 112 -0.97 11.00 6.41
CA HIS A 112 -1.00 10.10 5.26
C HIS A 112 -2.35 9.40 5.10
N THR A 113 -2.59 8.87 3.91
CA THR A 113 -3.80 8.11 3.61
C THR A 113 -3.72 6.71 4.22
N LEU A 114 -4.79 6.32 4.91
CA LEU A 114 -4.96 4.94 5.39
C LEU A 114 -5.56 4.08 4.27
N GLU A 115 -4.87 3.02 3.89
CA GLU A 115 -5.39 2.03 2.96
C GLU A 115 -5.97 0.85 3.73
N LEU A 116 -7.27 0.65 3.59
CA LEU A 116 -7.98 -0.48 4.16
C LEU A 116 -8.12 -1.61 3.12
N PRO A 117 -8.00 -2.87 3.53
CA PRO A 117 -8.13 -3.98 2.60
C PRO A 117 -9.55 -4.07 2.05
N ALA A 118 -9.68 -4.30 0.74
CA ALA A 118 -11.00 -4.50 0.12
C ALA A 118 -11.67 -5.80 0.58
N LYS A 119 -10.88 -6.78 1.00
CA LYS A 119 -11.31 -8.08 1.50
C LYS A 119 -10.57 -8.44 2.77
N VAL A 120 -11.20 -9.23 3.62
CA VAL A 120 -10.60 -9.82 4.81
C VAL A 120 -10.81 -11.34 4.80
N ALA A 121 -9.87 -12.06 5.39
CA ALA A 121 -10.02 -13.49 5.61
C ALA A 121 -11.10 -13.74 6.66
N VAL A 122 -11.99 -14.70 6.38
CA VAL A 122 -13.07 -15.10 7.27
C VAL A 122 -13.00 -16.60 7.46
N TYR A 123 -13.02 -17.04 8.70
CA TYR A 123 -13.11 -18.46 9.04
C TYR A 123 -14.57 -18.95 8.98
N PHE A 124 -14.76 -20.07 8.29
CA PHE A 124 -16.02 -20.78 8.18
C PHE A 124 -15.91 -22.17 8.82
N THR A 125 -17.02 -22.68 9.32
CA THR A 125 -17.08 -24.10 9.68
C THR A 125 -17.03 -24.95 8.43
N GLY A 126 -16.19 -25.99 8.42
CA GLY A 126 -16.06 -26.96 7.34
C GLY A 126 -16.28 -28.38 7.88
N LYS A 127 -16.21 -29.38 6.98
CA LYS A 127 -16.43 -30.78 7.31
C LYS A 127 -15.40 -31.33 8.31
N ASP A 128 -14.12 -31.03 8.05
CA ASP A 128 -12.99 -31.59 8.78
C ASP A 128 -12.20 -30.51 9.56
N GLY A 129 -12.82 -29.35 9.81
CA GLY A 129 -12.16 -28.23 10.46
C GLY A 129 -12.73 -26.89 10.04
N TYR A 130 -11.87 -25.88 9.97
CA TYR A 130 -12.24 -24.58 9.46
C TYR A 130 -11.75 -24.38 8.03
N GLU A 131 -12.50 -23.62 7.27
CA GLU A 131 -12.14 -23.11 5.94
C GLU A 131 -11.97 -21.61 6.01
N VAL A 132 -11.02 -21.07 5.25
CA VAL A 132 -10.80 -19.63 5.16
C VAL A 132 -11.24 -19.14 3.79
N LYS A 133 -12.05 -18.06 3.77
CA LYS A 133 -12.52 -17.41 2.55
C LYS A 133 -12.30 -15.91 2.65
N ASP A 134 -11.89 -15.27 1.54
CA ASP A 134 -11.72 -13.83 1.48
C ASP A 134 -13.02 -13.13 1.11
N LEU A 135 -13.57 -12.36 2.02
CA LEU A 135 -14.84 -11.66 1.84
C LEU A 135 -14.65 -10.15 1.77
N ALA A 136 -15.43 -9.51 0.91
CA ALA A 136 -15.47 -8.05 0.79
C ALA A 136 -16.04 -7.40 2.05
N VAL A 137 -15.50 -6.24 2.38
CA VAL A 137 -15.88 -5.44 3.55
C VAL A 137 -16.30 -4.04 3.11
N GLU A 138 -17.36 -3.57 3.69
CA GLU A 138 -17.75 -2.16 3.67
C GLU A 138 -17.26 -1.51 4.97
N TRP A 139 -16.20 -0.71 4.85
CA TRP A 139 -15.58 -0.05 5.99
C TRP A 139 -16.34 1.20 6.40
N ASP A 140 -16.39 1.44 7.71
CA ASP A 140 -16.87 2.71 8.25
C ASP A 140 -15.96 3.86 7.78
N GLU A 141 -16.54 5.04 7.68
CA GLU A 141 -15.79 6.25 7.34
C GLU A 141 -14.76 6.56 8.44
N VAL A 142 -13.52 6.84 8.04
CA VAL A 142 -12.46 7.25 8.95
C VAL A 142 -12.42 8.78 9.00
N PRO A 143 -12.73 9.40 10.15
CA PRO A 143 -12.63 10.86 10.28
C PRO A 143 -11.19 11.33 10.02
N ALA A 144 -11.04 12.41 9.25
CA ALA A 144 -9.73 12.95 8.91
C ALA A 144 -8.90 13.33 10.13
N GLU A 145 -9.54 13.76 11.21
CA GLU A 145 -8.91 14.08 12.49
C GLU A 145 -8.17 12.90 13.12
N ASN A 146 -8.61 11.68 12.88
CA ASN A 146 -7.95 10.47 13.39
C ASN A 146 -6.56 10.25 12.75
N LEU A 147 -6.37 10.73 11.54
CA LEU A 147 -5.09 10.64 10.82
C LEU A 147 -4.23 11.91 10.95
N ALA A 148 -4.81 12.99 11.47
CA ALA A 148 -4.13 14.27 11.62
C ALA A 148 -3.21 14.32 12.85
N ASN A 149 -3.35 13.40 13.79
CA ASN A 149 -2.59 13.37 15.04
C ASN A 149 -2.08 11.95 15.33
N ALA A 150 -0.90 11.87 15.95
CA ALA A 150 -0.39 10.60 16.45
C ALA A 150 -1.35 10.00 17.49
N GLY A 151 -1.54 8.70 17.44
CA GLY A 151 -2.47 8.00 18.33
C GLY A 151 -2.89 6.65 17.79
N GLU A 152 -3.84 6.03 18.45
CA GLU A 152 -4.38 4.72 18.07
C GLU A 152 -5.90 4.78 17.97
N PHE A 153 -6.45 4.08 17.00
CA PHE A 153 -7.89 3.90 16.84
C PHE A 153 -8.19 2.59 16.10
N THR A 154 -9.45 2.16 16.14
CA THR A 154 -9.89 0.97 15.41
C THR A 154 -10.91 1.37 14.36
N VAL A 155 -10.67 0.92 13.12
CA VAL A 155 -11.65 1.00 12.04
C VAL A 155 -12.46 -0.28 12.04
N ARG A 156 -13.78 -0.15 11.95
CA ARG A 156 -14.70 -1.27 11.82
C ARG A 156 -15.33 -1.27 10.45
N GLY A 157 -15.75 -2.44 10.03
CA GLY A 157 -16.43 -2.61 8.76
C GLY A 157 -17.39 -3.80 8.81
N ARG A 158 -18.40 -3.74 7.99
CA ARG A 158 -19.37 -4.82 7.83
C ARG A 158 -18.86 -5.81 6.78
N VAL A 159 -18.68 -7.07 7.15
CA VAL A 159 -18.38 -8.13 6.20
C VAL A 159 -19.66 -8.44 5.41
N LEU A 160 -19.66 -8.11 4.12
CA LEU A 160 -20.86 -8.23 3.29
C LEU A 160 -21.36 -9.67 3.22
N GLY A 161 -22.68 -9.84 3.27
CA GLY A 161 -23.34 -11.16 3.28
C GLY A 161 -23.24 -11.92 4.58
N THR A 162 -22.76 -11.31 5.66
CA THR A 162 -22.67 -11.91 7.01
C THR A 162 -23.08 -10.88 8.07
N ASP A 163 -23.25 -11.37 9.30
CA ASP A 163 -23.42 -10.49 10.48
C ASP A 163 -22.08 -10.18 11.17
N LEU A 164 -20.96 -10.49 10.53
CA LEU A 164 -19.64 -10.29 11.10
C LEU A 164 -19.14 -8.86 10.91
N THR A 165 -18.39 -8.41 11.90
CA THR A 165 -17.64 -7.16 11.85
C THR A 165 -16.17 -7.45 11.59
N ALA A 166 -15.58 -6.73 10.63
CA ALA A 166 -14.14 -6.67 10.42
C ALA A 166 -13.53 -5.53 11.23
N GLU A 167 -12.30 -5.70 11.70
CA GLU A 167 -11.59 -4.70 12.49
C GLU A 167 -10.15 -4.54 12.02
N VAL A 168 -9.69 -3.29 11.92
CA VAL A 168 -8.30 -2.91 11.72
C VAL A 168 -7.88 -1.97 12.84
N ALA A 169 -6.92 -2.38 13.65
CA ALA A 169 -6.28 -1.50 14.62
C ALA A 169 -5.27 -0.62 13.89
N VAL A 170 -5.38 0.69 14.07
CA VAL A 170 -4.52 1.67 13.38
C VAL A 170 -3.70 2.42 14.40
N ARG A 171 -2.40 2.47 14.19
CA ARG A 171 -1.47 3.32 14.91
C ARG A 171 -0.95 4.42 13.99
N VAL A 172 -1.17 5.67 14.36
CA VAL A 172 -0.67 6.85 13.65
C VAL A 172 0.60 7.31 14.33
N THR A 173 1.70 7.40 13.58
CA THR A 173 2.98 7.88 14.10
C THR A 173 3.32 9.27 13.56
N ASP A 174 3.88 10.12 14.40
CA ASP A 174 4.48 11.41 14.04
C ASP A 174 6.00 11.35 13.96
N LYS A 175 6.61 10.19 14.14
CA LYS A 175 8.04 9.98 13.95
C LYS A 175 8.33 9.97 12.47
N LEU A 176 8.82 11.10 11.98
CA LEU A 176 9.34 11.25 10.63
C LEU A 176 10.63 10.44 10.49
N GLY A 177 10.84 9.87 9.32
CA GLY A 177 12.11 9.24 8.98
C GLY A 177 13.23 10.26 8.94
N GLU A 178 14.47 9.78 9.08
CA GLU A 178 15.68 10.59 8.94
C GLU A 178 15.79 11.15 7.50
N ASN A 179 16.13 12.43 7.35
CA ASN A 179 16.56 12.97 6.07
C ASN A 179 17.93 12.40 5.70
N LEU A 180 17.95 11.56 4.67
CA LEU A 180 19.13 10.83 4.22
C LEU A 180 19.99 11.60 3.24
N SER A 181 19.52 12.75 2.76
CA SER A 181 20.13 13.51 1.67
C SER A 181 20.76 14.83 2.10
N ASP A 182 20.55 15.24 3.33
CA ASP A 182 20.91 16.55 3.83
C ASP A 182 22.43 16.81 3.85
N ASN A 183 22.86 17.99 3.42
CA ASN A 183 24.25 18.46 3.48
C ASN A 183 24.31 19.99 3.69
N PRO A 184 23.90 20.48 4.87
CA PRO A 184 23.80 21.91 5.14
C PRO A 184 25.17 22.61 5.21
N ASP A 185 26.21 21.86 5.54
CA ASP A 185 27.57 22.38 5.74
C ASP A 185 28.44 22.29 4.48
N PHE A 186 27.90 21.77 3.36
CA PHE A 186 28.65 21.49 2.13
C PHE A 186 29.90 20.63 2.36
N ASP A 187 29.78 19.69 3.29
CA ASP A 187 30.85 18.78 3.66
C ASP A 187 31.12 17.77 2.55
N ASP A 188 32.34 17.70 2.09
CA ASP A 188 32.77 16.74 1.05
C ASP A 188 32.65 15.28 1.50
N ASP A 189 32.58 15.01 2.79
CA ASP A 189 32.43 13.66 3.36
C ASP A 189 30.96 13.25 3.55
N SER A 190 30.03 14.17 3.37
CA SER A 190 28.59 13.96 3.49
C SER A 190 27.90 13.61 2.16
N ASN A 191 26.57 13.55 2.19
CA ASN A 191 25.76 13.34 1.00
C ASN A 191 26.08 14.34 -0.09
N ARG A 192 26.06 13.89 -1.34
CA ARG A 192 26.44 14.75 -2.46
C ARG A 192 25.37 14.78 -3.53
N SER A 193 24.91 15.99 -3.82
CA SER A 193 24.01 16.23 -4.93
C SER A 193 24.76 16.16 -6.27
N PHE A 194 24.04 15.78 -7.32
CA PHE A 194 24.54 15.74 -8.68
C PHE A 194 23.45 16.13 -9.68
N ALA A 195 23.84 16.62 -10.85
CA ALA A 195 22.92 16.98 -11.92
C ALA A 195 23.50 16.65 -13.28
N SER A 196 22.65 16.25 -14.24
CA SER A 196 23.06 15.99 -15.62
C SER A 196 23.35 17.24 -16.43
N ALA A 197 22.90 18.39 -15.97
CA ALA A 197 23.17 19.70 -16.56
C ALA A 197 23.07 20.78 -15.50
N THR A 198 23.86 21.84 -15.67
CA THR A 198 23.82 23.02 -14.80
C THR A 198 24.34 24.22 -15.54
N ASN A 199 23.93 25.42 -15.09
CA ASN A 199 24.55 26.69 -15.51
C ASN A 199 25.68 27.10 -14.59
N ASP A 200 25.96 26.33 -13.56
CA ASP A 200 26.90 26.70 -12.52
C ASP A 200 28.35 26.50 -12.95
N ILE A 201 28.96 27.53 -13.44
CA ILE A 201 30.40 27.62 -13.72
C ILE A 201 31.07 28.61 -12.73
N ASP A 202 30.29 29.47 -12.08
CA ASP A 202 30.79 30.48 -11.15
C ASP A 202 30.49 30.06 -9.70
N PRO A 203 31.52 29.89 -8.84
CA PRO A 203 31.32 29.55 -7.42
C PRO A 203 30.55 30.65 -6.65
N ASN A 204 30.36 31.82 -7.23
CA ASN A 204 29.52 32.90 -6.66
C ASN A 204 28.10 32.89 -7.24
N SER A 205 27.78 31.95 -8.11
CA SER A 205 26.42 31.80 -8.67
C SER A 205 25.42 31.43 -7.58
N HIS A 206 24.17 31.90 -7.75
CA HIS A 206 23.03 31.48 -6.94
C HIS A 206 22.43 30.15 -7.40
N ASP A 207 22.90 29.59 -8.50
CA ASP A 207 22.31 28.44 -9.19
C ASP A 207 23.21 27.20 -9.07
N ARG A 208 23.45 26.71 -7.87
CA ARG A 208 24.36 25.57 -7.59
C ARG A 208 23.62 24.29 -7.27
N VAL A 209 24.13 23.15 -7.78
CA VAL A 209 23.55 21.85 -7.45
C VAL A 209 23.63 21.53 -5.95
N ASP A 210 24.66 22.01 -5.23
CA ASP A 210 24.80 21.81 -3.79
C ASP A 210 23.66 22.44 -2.97
N TYR A 211 22.92 23.38 -3.56
CA TYR A 211 21.81 24.03 -2.87
C TYR A 211 20.54 23.18 -2.79
N VAL A 212 20.42 22.11 -3.61
CA VAL A 212 19.18 21.29 -3.62
C VAL A 212 19.02 20.42 -2.38
N ASN A 213 20.06 20.27 -1.56
CA ASN A 213 20.05 19.44 -0.35
C ASN A 213 20.75 20.13 0.83
N ASP A 214 20.73 21.46 0.90
CA ASP A 214 21.36 22.23 1.95
C ASP A 214 20.44 22.54 3.15
N GLY A 215 19.20 22.08 3.10
CA GLY A 215 18.20 22.27 4.15
C GLY A 215 17.62 23.69 4.16
N SER A 216 17.86 24.51 3.13
CA SER A 216 17.35 25.86 3.02
C SER A 216 16.24 25.98 1.99
N ASP A 217 15.17 26.64 2.35
CA ASP A 217 14.07 27.00 1.44
C ASP A 217 14.20 28.41 0.86
N ASP A 218 15.39 29.02 1.01
CA ASP A 218 15.72 30.32 0.41
C ASP A 218 15.76 30.21 -1.12
N GLU A 219 14.81 30.84 -1.79
CA GLU A 219 14.65 30.80 -3.25
C GLU A 219 15.82 31.39 -4.03
N THR A 220 16.73 32.13 -3.38
CA THR A 220 17.98 32.60 -4.00
C THR A 220 19.04 31.49 -4.05
N ARG A 221 18.85 30.39 -3.33
CA ARG A 221 19.73 29.21 -3.29
C ARG A 221 19.01 28.10 -3.99
N ARG A 222 19.38 27.82 -5.24
CA ARG A 222 18.70 26.83 -6.08
C ARG A 222 19.65 26.25 -7.12
N TRP A 223 19.24 25.13 -7.69
CA TRP A 223 19.80 24.64 -8.92
C TRP A 223 18.86 24.94 -10.09
N THR A 224 19.40 25.16 -11.27
CA THR A 224 18.65 25.27 -12.52
C THR A 224 19.47 24.82 -13.72
N ASN A 225 18.80 24.30 -14.74
CA ASN A 225 19.34 24.11 -16.08
C ASN A 225 18.87 25.20 -17.05
N TRP A 226 18.43 26.36 -16.55
CA TRP A 226 17.96 27.44 -17.40
C TRP A 226 19.03 27.84 -18.44
N SER A 227 18.60 28.05 -19.67
CA SER A 227 19.44 28.54 -20.75
C SER A 227 18.67 29.51 -21.65
N PRO A 228 19.28 30.62 -22.13
CA PRO A 228 18.64 31.48 -23.13
C PRO A 228 18.31 30.71 -24.42
N THR A 229 19.09 29.66 -24.72
CA THR A 229 18.92 28.75 -25.85
C THR A 229 18.86 27.30 -25.33
N PRO A 230 17.72 26.88 -24.76
CA PRO A 230 17.60 25.54 -24.21
C PRO A 230 17.79 24.47 -25.29
N SER A 231 18.38 23.34 -24.91
CA SER A 231 18.48 22.16 -25.76
C SER A 231 17.10 21.69 -26.22
N ASP A 232 17.05 21.10 -27.41
CA ASP A 232 15.84 20.40 -27.90
C ASP A 232 15.49 19.17 -27.04
N ASN A 233 16.48 18.59 -26.35
CA ASN A 233 16.22 17.58 -25.34
C ASN A 233 15.80 18.25 -24.02
N PRO A 234 14.52 18.11 -23.63
CA PRO A 234 14.00 18.71 -22.40
C PRO A 234 14.42 17.96 -21.14
N GLU A 235 15.00 16.77 -21.26
CA GLU A 235 15.28 15.87 -20.13
C GLU A 235 16.52 16.29 -19.35
N VAL A 236 16.39 16.28 -18.05
CA VAL A 236 17.46 16.51 -17.07
C VAL A 236 17.24 15.67 -15.84
N SER A 237 18.32 15.32 -15.16
CA SER A 237 18.27 14.57 -13.90
C SER A 237 19.01 15.32 -12.80
N VAL A 238 18.43 15.30 -11.60
CA VAL A 238 19.02 15.82 -10.37
C VAL A 238 18.82 14.80 -9.25
N GLY A 239 19.86 14.54 -8.48
CA GLY A 239 19.80 13.52 -7.45
C GLY A 239 20.81 13.71 -6.34
N VAL A 240 20.84 12.74 -5.43
CA VAL A 240 21.74 12.67 -4.29
C VAL A 240 22.38 11.32 -4.21
N ILE A 241 23.71 11.30 -3.96
CA ILE A 241 24.49 10.13 -3.60
C ILE A 241 24.57 10.09 -2.08
N PHE A 242 24.17 8.96 -1.49
CA PHE A 242 24.21 8.79 -0.05
C PHE A 242 25.62 8.42 0.41
N ARG A 243 26.14 9.22 1.33
CA ARG A 243 27.49 9.05 1.86
C ARG A 243 27.52 9.14 3.39
N GLU A 244 28.46 8.49 3.98
CA GLU A 244 28.76 8.56 5.41
C GLU A 244 30.27 8.46 5.60
N ALA A 245 30.85 9.43 6.30
CA ALA A 245 32.29 9.53 6.49
C ALA A 245 33.08 9.38 5.16
N GLY A 246 32.65 10.06 4.12
CA GLY A 246 33.28 10.07 2.80
C GLY A 246 33.08 8.80 1.95
N LYS A 247 32.31 7.83 2.42
CA LYS A 247 32.04 6.58 1.69
C LYS A 247 30.62 6.50 1.22
N ILE A 248 30.40 5.98 0.02
CA ILE A 248 29.08 5.69 -0.50
C ILE A 248 28.44 4.56 0.33
N VAL A 249 27.23 4.79 0.81
CA VAL A 249 26.47 3.85 1.61
C VAL A 249 25.11 3.56 0.96
N GLU A 250 24.62 2.35 1.14
CA GLU A 250 23.26 2.00 0.76
C GLU A 250 22.30 2.41 1.88
N ARG A 251 21.24 3.12 1.51
CA ARG A 251 20.18 3.54 2.43
C ARG A 251 18.84 2.93 2.01
N THR A 252 17.97 2.72 2.99
CA THR A 252 16.55 2.40 2.74
C THR A 252 15.78 3.72 2.71
N VAL A 253 15.11 4.00 1.60
CA VAL A 253 14.36 5.24 1.34
C VAL A 253 12.89 4.90 1.11
N ALA A 254 11.98 5.64 1.72
CA ALA A 254 10.52 5.43 1.62
C ALA A 254 9.72 6.67 1.26
N GLU A 255 10.32 7.85 1.42
CA GLU A 255 9.66 9.13 1.18
C GLU A 255 10.63 10.11 0.53
N GLY A 256 10.09 11.17 -0.05
CA GLY A 256 10.86 12.27 -0.56
C GLY A 256 10.07 13.57 -0.54
N SER A 257 10.78 14.66 -0.66
CA SER A 257 10.18 15.96 -0.92
C SER A 257 10.98 16.70 -2.00
N ILE A 258 10.31 17.55 -2.74
CA ILE A 258 10.93 18.40 -3.74
C ILE A 258 10.17 19.72 -3.84
N ARG A 259 10.92 20.82 -3.95
CA ARG A 259 10.37 22.16 -4.14
C ARG A 259 10.96 22.79 -5.39
N PHE A 260 10.08 23.14 -6.31
CA PHE A 260 10.42 23.83 -7.55
C PHE A 260 10.26 25.33 -7.40
N PHE A 261 11.09 26.06 -8.16
CA PHE A 261 11.04 27.53 -8.27
C PHE A 261 10.54 27.95 -9.65
N SER A 262 9.79 29.06 -9.68
CA SER A 262 9.29 29.65 -10.91
C SER A 262 9.53 31.19 -10.93
N ASP A 263 10.08 31.66 -12.04
CA ASP A 263 10.39 33.11 -12.24
C ASP A 263 10.05 33.61 -13.65
N GLY A 264 9.22 32.88 -14.38
CA GLY A 264 8.86 33.17 -15.77
C GLY A 264 9.86 32.67 -16.82
N GLY A 265 11.06 32.23 -16.41
CA GLY A 265 12.02 31.49 -17.25
C GLY A 265 12.12 30.02 -16.88
N THR A 266 11.88 29.72 -15.62
CA THR A 266 11.85 28.37 -15.04
C THR A 266 10.49 28.05 -14.44
N ASP A 267 10.15 26.80 -14.34
CA ASP A 267 8.94 26.31 -13.67
C ASP A 267 9.14 24.85 -13.23
N ALA A 268 8.17 24.30 -12.50
CA ALA A 268 8.07 22.87 -12.26
C ALA A 268 8.05 22.09 -13.59
N PRO A 269 8.56 20.86 -13.62
CA PRO A 269 8.63 20.07 -14.85
C PRO A 269 7.23 19.64 -15.35
N SER A 270 7.14 19.32 -16.63
CA SER A 270 5.97 18.66 -17.22
C SER A 270 5.91 17.17 -16.92
N LYS A 271 7.06 16.55 -16.62
CA LYS A 271 7.22 15.15 -16.30
C LYS A 271 8.22 14.99 -15.17
N LEU A 272 7.89 14.15 -14.20
CA LEU A 272 8.72 13.90 -13.03
C LEU A 272 8.75 12.39 -12.76
N VAL A 273 9.94 11.80 -12.84
CA VAL A 273 10.16 10.36 -12.64
C VAL A 273 11.16 10.16 -11.52
N LEU A 274 10.82 9.37 -10.52
CA LEU A 274 11.72 8.97 -9.46
C LEU A 274 12.48 7.72 -9.87
N GLU A 275 13.80 7.70 -9.67
CA GLU A 275 14.66 6.57 -10.01
C GLU A 275 15.68 6.29 -8.90
N ARG A 276 15.95 5.00 -8.67
CA ARG A 276 17.04 4.54 -7.82
C ARG A 276 18.20 3.98 -8.65
N TYR A 277 19.42 4.17 -8.19
CA TYR A 277 20.60 3.61 -8.83
C TYR A 277 20.74 2.13 -8.50
N VAL A 278 20.90 1.31 -9.53
CA VAL A 278 21.10 -0.15 -9.46
C VAL A 278 22.32 -0.61 -10.26
N GLY A 279 23.12 0.35 -10.73
CA GLY A 279 24.29 0.09 -11.57
C GLY A 279 25.51 -0.41 -10.80
N PRO A 280 26.68 -0.48 -11.48
CA PRO A 280 27.91 -0.92 -10.87
C PRO A 280 28.37 -0.02 -9.71
N GLU A 281 29.28 -0.54 -8.91
CA GLU A 281 29.95 0.24 -7.85
C GLU A 281 30.66 1.44 -8.45
N PHE A 282 30.61 2.56 -7.76
CA PHE A 282 31.35 3.77 -8.09
C PHE A 282 31.87 4.45 -6.83
N ASP A 283 33.04 5.02 -6.90
CA ASP A 283 33.65 5.82 -5.82
C ASP A 283 34.66 6.80 -6.43
N SER A 284 34.19 7.59 -7.37
CA SER A 284 35.04 8.53 -8.11
C SER A 284 34.44 9.93 -8.07
N PRO A 285 35.27 10.95 -7.83
CA PRO A 285 34.81 12.35 -7.73
C PRO A 285 34.03 12.85 -8.94
N GLU A 286 34.31 12.33 -10.13
CA GLU A 286 33.57 12.70 -11.35
C GLU A 286 32.11 12.31 -11.32
N TYR A 287 31.70 11.37 -10.47
CA TYR A 287 30.28 10.99 -10.30
C TYR A 287 29.51 11.92 -9.36
N TYR A 288 30.20 12.78 -8.63
CA TYR A 288 29.60 13.62 -7.60
C TYR A 288 29.16 15.00 -8.10
N SER A 289 29.61 15.39 -9.27
CA SER A 289 29.27 16.66 -9.88
C SER A 289 28.51 16.46 -11.18
N ASN A 290 28.29 17.54 -11.89
CA ASN A 290 27.62 17.50 -13.18
C ASN A 290 28.25 16.48 -14.11
N TYR A 291 27.49 15.49 -14.50
CA TYR A 291 27.90 14.52 -15.50
C TYR A 291 27.44 14.96 -16.89
N GLN A 292 28.21 14.61 -17.88
CA GLN A 292 27.87 14.99 -19.25
C GLN A 292 26.69 14.14 -19.75
N PRO A 293 25.56 14.75 -20.13
CA PRO A 293 24.39 14.01 -20.59
C PRO A 293 24.65 13.22 -21.88
N TYR A 294 25.73 13.55 -22.60
CA TYR A 294 26.10 12.92 -23.87
C TYR A 294 27.27 11.92 -23.75
N ASP A 295 27.85 11.77 -22.57
CA ASP A 295 28.85 10.73 -22.35
C ASP A 295 28.17 9.37 -22.10
N PRO A 296 28.14 8.47 -23.09
CA PRO A 296 27.48 7.17 -22.96
C PRO A 296 28.19 6.23 -21.97
N GLU A 297 29.45 6.52 -21.65
CA GLU A 297 30.25 5.69 -20.74
C GLU A 297 30.04 6.08 -19.27
N HIS A 298 29.48 7.28 -19.01
CA HIS A 298 29.16 7.68 -17.64
C HIS A 298 28.06 6.79 -17.05
N PRO A 299 28.28 6.14 -15.90
CA PRO A 299 27.31 5.20 -15.31
C PRO A 299 25.91 5.77 -15.14
N PHE A 300 25.81 7.09 -14.84
CA PHE A 300 24.52 7.75 -14.67
C PHE A 300 23.77 8.00 -15.98
N ASN A 301 24.44 7.94 -17.12
CA ASN A 301 23.83 8.04 -18.45
C ASN A 301 23.38 6.69 -19.02
N THR A 302 23.71 5.58 -18.36
CA THR A 302 23.29 4.24 -18.78
C THR A 302 21.89 3.96 -18.23
N PRO A 303 20.84 3.87 -19.06
CA PRO A 303 19.45 3.71 -18.57
C PRO A 303 19.24 2.46 -17.71
N SER A 304 19.93 1.35 -18.01
CA SER A 304 19.83 0.10 -17.24
C SER A 304 20.42 0.19 -15.83
N ASN A 305 21.16 1.24 -15.51
CA ASN A 305 21.69 1.51 -14.16
C ASN A 305 20.68 2.23 -13.25
N TRP A 306 19.52 2.57 -13.78
CA TRP A 306 18.45 3.23 -13.04
C TRP A 306 17.16 2.42 -13.13
N GLU A 307 16.51 2.26 -12.00
CA GLU A 307 15.21 1.61 -11.90
C GLU A 307 14.17 2.62 -11.44
N LYS A 308 13.06 2.69 -12.19
CA LYS A 308 11.94 3.55 -11.82
C LYS A 308 11.34 3.12 -10.50
N VAL A 309 11.05 4.08 -9.63
CA VAL A 309 10.32 3.91 -8.38
C VAL A 309 8.93 4.51 -8.56
N GLU A 310 7.89 3.69 -8.40
CA GLU A 310 6.52 4.19 -8.41
C GLU A 310 6.24 4.92 -7.10
N TYR A 311 5.66 6.12 -7.20
CA TYR A 311 5.38 6.97 -6.06
C TYR A 311 3.99 7.57 -6.11
N ARG A 312 3.52 8.04 -4.97
CA ARG A 312 2.32 8.87 -4.83
C ARG A 312 2.74 10.25 -4.33
N ALA A 313 2.30 11.29 -5.00
CA ALA A 313 2.48 12.67 -4.54
C ALA A 313 1.23 13.12 -3.75
N ASP A 314 1.45 13.95 -2.74
CA ASP A 314 0.38 14.53 -1.92
C ASP A 314 -0.40 15.63 -2.65
N GLN A 315 0.17 16.20 -3.70
CA GLN A 315 -0.42 17.26 -4.52
C GLN A 315 0.09 17.21 -5.97
N GLU A 316 -0.48 18.05 -6.81
CA GLU A 316 -0.02 18.24 -8.18
C GLU A 316 1.39 18.85 -8.23
N ILE A 317 2.15 18.48 -9.28
CA ILE A 317 3.51 19.00 -9.51
C ILE A 317 3.43 20.46 -9.93
N GLN A 318 3.85 21.34 -9.04
CA GLN A 318 3.83 22.81 -9.22
C GLN A 318 4.98 23.47 -8.48
N ALA A 319 5.34 24.69 -8.87
CA ALA A 319 6.35 25.46 -8.17
C ALA A 319 5.80 26.18 -6.92
N GLY A 320 6.69 26.54 -5.99
CA GLY A 320 6.39 27.36 -4.82
C GLY A 320 5.84 26.60 -3.62
N THR A 321 5.71 25.29 -3.70
CA THR A 321 5.24 24.44 -2.59
C THR A 321 6.10 23.18 -2.46
N ASP A 322 6.23 22.65 -1.25
CA ASP A 322 6.85 21.34 -1.03
C ASP A 322 5.91 20.25 -1.51
N ILE A 323 6.38 19.41 -2.40
CA ILE A 323 5.69 18.25 -2.89
C ILE A 323 6.24 17.05 -2.14
N HIS A 324 5.41 16.41 -1.33
CA HIS A 324 5.77 15.19 -0.62
C HIS A 324 5.37 13.98 -1.40
N VAL A 325 6.27 13.00 -1.49
CA VAL A 325 6.03 11.74 -2.16
C VAL A 325 6.29 10.58 -1.22
N THR A 326 5.47 9.54 -1.36
CA THR A 326 5.61 8.29 -0.62
C THR A 326 5.67 7.12 -1.60
N PHE A 327 6.45 6.12 -1.26
CA PHE A 327 6.62 4.92 -2.09
C PHE A 327 6.99 3.71 -1.23
N ALA A 328 6.88 2.52 -1.81
CA ALA A 328 7.36 1.31 -1.16
C ALA A 328 8.86 1.43 -0.87
N PRO A 329 9.33 1.09 0.34
CA PRO A 329 10.75 1.24 0.70
C PRO A 329 11.67 0.57 -0.30
N VAL A 330 12.67 1.29 -0.74
CA VAL A 330 13.71 0.81 -1.67
C VAL A 330 15.09 1.01 -1.07
N LYS A 331 16.04 0.11 -1.40
CA LYS A 331 17.43 0.27 -1.07
C LYS A 331 18.16 0.94 -2.23
N ALA A 332 18.96 1.95 -1.94
CA ALA A 332 19.69 2.70 -2.95
C ALA A 332 20.99 3.30 -2.40
N LYS A 333 22.00 3.43 -3.26
CA LYS A 333 23.22 4.21 -3.05
C LYS A 333 23.09 5.64 -3.56
N ALA A 334 22.20 5.84 -4.52
CA ALA A 334 21.82 7.14 -5.06
C ALA A 334 20.38 7.09 -5.55
N MET A 335 19.71 8.23 -5.45
CA MET A 335 18.38 8.46 -6.02
C MET A 335 18.37 9.75 -6.83
N ARG A 336 17.52 9.79 -7.84
CA ARG A 336 17.37 10.99 -8.67
C ARG A 336 15.95 11.22 -9.10
N TRP A 337 15.68 12.48 -9.41
CA TRP A 337 14.53 12.90 -10.19
C TRP A 337 14.95 13.10 -11.64
N ARG A 338 14.30 12.41 -12.56
CA ARG A 338 14.42 12.64 -14.00
C ARG A 338 13.21 13.43 -14.46
N MET A 339 13.46 14.53 -15.15
CA MET A 339 12.47 15.57 -15.41
C MET A 339 12.52 16.05 -16.85
N ASP A 340 11.36 16.41 -17.41
CA ASP A 340 11.26 17.15 -18.66
C ASP A 340 10.77 18.57 -18.35
N ARG A 341 11.49 19.60 -18.83
CA ARG A 341 10.99 20.96 -18.72
C ARG A 341 9.67 21.14 -19.48
N LYS A 342 8.87 22.09 -19.10
CA LYS A 342 7.69 22.50 -19.91
C LYS A 342 8.18 23.18 -21.21
N ALA A 343 7.43 22.98 -22.30
CA ALA A 343 7.82 23.48 -23.62
C ALA A 343 7.93 25.00 -23.71
N ASP A 344 7.16 25.71 -22.91
CA ASP A 344 7.10 27.18 -22.82
C ASP A 344 8.12 27.78 -21.85
N THR A 345 8.91 26.96 -21.17
CA THR A 345 9.96 27.40 -20.25
C THR A 345 11.37 27.18 -20.81
N LYS A 346 12.35 27.82 -20.19
CA LYS A 346 13.77 27.69 -20.55
C LYS A 346 14.56 26.77 -19.62
N GLY A 347 13.93 26.24 -18.60
CA GLY A 347 14.55 25.34 -17.65
C GLY A 347 13.62 24.93 -16.51
N VAL A 348 14.12 24.04 -15.67
CA VAL A 348 13.58 23.67 -14.37
C VAL A 348 14.47 24.27 -13.29
N ALA A 349 13.91 24.68 -12.17
CA ALA A 349 14.67 25.11 -11.02
C ALA A 349 14.18 24.41 -9.75
N ILE A 350 15.12 23.99 -8.89
CA ILE A 350 14.86 23.29 -7.63
C ILE A 350 15.52 24.08 -6.52
N THR A 351 14.76 24.43 -5.48
CA THR A 351 15.28 25.06 -4.27
C THR A 351 15.71 24.05 -3.22
N GLU A 352 14.95 22.97 -3.07
CA GLU A 352 15.25 21.94 -2.07
C GLU A 352 14.68 20.58 -2.50
N MET A 353 15.36 19.51 -2.11
CA MET A 353 14.88 18.14 -2.22
C MET A 353 15.43 17.27 -1.09
N ALA A 354 14.64 16.33 -0.65
CA ALA A 354 15.03 15.38 0.38
C ALA A 354 14.59 13.97 0.01
N PHE A 355 15.42 13.01 0.41
CA PHE A 355 15.10 11.59 0.45
C PHE A 355 15.11 11.12 1.89
N ILE A 356 14.06 10.46 2.33
CA ILE A 356 13.75 10.25 3.73
C ILE A 356 13.66 8.74 3.98
N ALA A 357 14.31 8.28 5.06
CA ALA A 357 14.19 6.92 5.54
C ALA A 357 12.73 6.58 5.91
N PRO A 358 12.35 5.30 5.92
CA PRO A 358 11.07 4.93 6.49
C PRO A 358 10.91 5.58 7.86
N SER A 359 9.76 6.18 8.10
CA SER A 359 9.33 6.53 9.45
C SER A 359 9.28 5.25 10.29
N GLU A 360 8.96 5.31 11.53
CA GLU A 360 8.88 4.12 12.39
C GLU A 360 8.40 2.88 11.62
N GLU A 361 9.17 1.79 11.68
CA GLU A 361 8.86 0.57 10.94
C GLU A 361 7.71 -0.19 11.61
N SER A 362 6.85 -0.80 10.79
CA SER A 362 5.86 -1.76 11.27
C SER A 362 6.55 -2.95 11.95
N LYS A 363 6.04 -3.34 13.10
CA LYS A 363 6.62 -4.44 13.87
C LYS A 363 6.19 -5.80 13.31
N ASP A 364 7.13 -6.72 13.21
CA ASP A 364 6.91 -8.12 12.79
C ASP A 364 6.53 -9.06 13.96
N SER A 365 6.58 -8.57 15.20
CA SER A 365 6.28 -9.38 16.38
C SER A 365 4.83 -9.86 16.38
N THR A 366 4.64 -11.13 16.70
CA THR A 366 3.35 -11.77 16.99
C THR A 366 3.29 -12.30 18.42
N ALA A 367 4.04 -11.67 19.34
CA ALA A 367 4.07 -12.07 20.75
C ALA A 367 2.66 -12.01 21.37
N ALA A 368 2.28 -13.07 22.05
CA ALA A 368 1.00 -13.18 22.73
C ALA A 368 1.08 -14.16 23.90
N LYS A 369 0.14 -14.02 24.84
CA LYS A 369 -0.09 -14.99 25.92
C LYS A 369 -1.45 -15.64 25.70
N LEU A 370 -1.50 -16.96 25.78
CA LEU A 370 -2.72 -17.74 25.67
C LEU A 370 -3.24 -18.12 27.06
N LEU A 371 -4.49 -17.85 27.34
CA LEU A 371 -5.13 -18.13 28.60
C LEU A 371 -6.32 -19.05 28.42
N VAL A 372 -6.47 -20.00 29.32
CA VAL A 372 -7.63 -20.87 29.45
C VAL A 372 -8.23 -20.64 30.84
N ASP A 373 -9.48 -20.18 30.90
CA ASP A 373 -10.15 -19.76 32.12
C ASP A 373 -9.30 -18.76 32.95
N GLY A 374 -8.65 -17.82 32.23
CA GLY A 374 -7.84 -16.77 32.84
C GLY A 374 -6.45 -17.22 33.33
N LYS A 375 -6.04 -18.44 33.07
CA LYS A 375 -4.71 -18.98 33.42
C LYS A 375 -3.88 -19.22 32.18
N GLU A 376 -2.62 -18.79 32.22
CA GLU A 376 -1.68 -19.07 31.12
C GLU A 376 -1.55 -20.57 30.86
N ILE A 377 -1.46 -20.95 29.60
CA ILE A 377 -1.22 -22.35 29.18
C ILE A 377 0.21 -22.72 29.62
N ALA A 378 0.33 -23.82 30.34
CA ALA A 378 1.61 -24.34 30.74
C ALA A 378 2.43 -24.77 29.50
N ASN A 379 3.73 -24.48 29.54
CA ASN A 379 4.67 -24.81 28.46
C ASN A 379 4.32 -24.16 27.10
N PHE A 380 3.76 -22.97 27.11
CA PHE A 380 3.62 -22.19 25.88
C PHE A 380 4.99 -21.92 25.25
N SER A 381 5.11 -22.15 23.96
CA SER A 381 6.30 -21.89 23.17
C SER A 381 5.87 -21.37 21.80
N GLU A 382 6.55 -20.37 21.27
CA GLU A 382 6.30 -19.79 19.94
C GLU A 382 6.44 -20.82 18.81
N ASP A 383 7.25 -21.86 19.02
CA ASP A 383 7.46 -22.92 18.04
C ASP A 383 6.39 -24.04 18.09
N ARG A 384 5.49 -23.99 19.05
CA ARG A 384 4.44 -25.00 19.22
C ARG A 384 3.08 -24.43 18.88
N VAL A 385 2.43 -25.00 17.87
CA VAL A 385 1.13 -24.55 17.35
C VAL A 385 -0.07 -25.30 17.90
N ASP A 386 0.10 -26.53 18.47
CA ASP A 386 -0.98 -27.34 18.99
C ASP A 386 -0.89 -27.59 20.49
N TYR A 387 -1.97 -27.30 21.19
CA TYR A 387 -2.13 -27.51 22.63
C TYR A 387 -3.40 -28.29 22.89
N GLN A 388 -3.33 -29.24 23.84
CA GLN A 388 -4.48 -29.99 24.31
C GLN A 388 -4.79 -29.65 25.75
N VAL A 389 -6.02 -29.31 26.02
CA VAL A 389 -6.54 -28.97 27.35
C VAL A 389 -7.63 -29.95 27.71
N THR A 390 -7.44 -30.68 28.83
CA THR A 390 -8.49 -31.56 29.36
C THR A 390 -9.36 -30.79 30.33
N TYR A 391 -10.66 -30.91 30.19
CA TYR A 391 -11.61 -30.27 31.08
C TYR A 391 -12.77 -31.21 31.45
N SER A 392 -13.45 -30.92 32.55
CA SER A 392 -14.65 -31.57 32.97
C SER A 392 -15.70 -30.53 33.33
N GLY A 393 -16.92 -30.69 32.84
CA GLY A 393 -17.98 -29.69 33.04
C GLY A 393 -18.12 -28.73 31.85
N ASN A 394 -18.22 -27.44 32.13
CA ASN A 394 -18.39 -26.41 31.10
C ASN A 394 -17.14 -26.28 30.21
N ARG A 395 -17.35 -26.01 28.94
CA ARG A 395 -16.29 -25.69 27.99
C ARG A 395 -15.47 -24.50 28.51
N PRO A 396 -14.12 -24.62 28.57
CA PRO A 396 -13.28 -23.53 29.06
C PRO A 396 -13.28 -22.35 28.11
N GLN A 397 -13.17 -21.15 28.68
CA GLN A 397 -13.01 -19.93 27.89
C GLN A 397 -11.54 -19.74 27.50
N VAL A 398 -11.29 -19.61 26.20
CA VAL A 398 -9.98 -19.28 25.65
C VAL A 398 -9.91 -17.77 25.42
N THR A 399 -8.88 -17.13 25.95
CA THR A 399 -8.59 -15.72 25.74
C THR A 399 -7.13 -15.53 25.34
N VAL A 400 -6.82 -14.38 24.77
CA VAL A 400 -5.49 -14.03 24.31
C VAL A 400 -5.15 -12.63 24.80
N GLU A 401 -3.97 -12.48 25.38
CA GLU A 401 -3.34 -11.18 25.62
C GLU A 401 -2.30 -10.97 24.54
N ALA A 402 -2.69 -10.21 23.51
CA ALA A 402 -1.79 -9.89 22.41
C ALA A 402 -0.72 -8.89 22.87
N GLY A 403 0.47 -9.04 22.34
CA GLY A 403 1.54 -8.08 22.48
C GLY A 403 1.20 -6.75 21.81
N GLU A 404 2.07 -5.78 21.99
CA GLU A 404 1.91 -4.44 21.43
C GLU A 404 1.83 -4.51 19.90
N ASN A 405 0.78 -3.91 19.32
CA ASN A 405 0.52 -3.83 17.88
C ASN A 405 0.29 -5.19 17.17
N VAL A 406 -0.06 -6.22 17.93
CA VAL A 406 -0.46 -7.52 17.41
C VAL A 406 -1.98 -7.60 17.37
N ALA A 407 -2.54 -7.95 16.22
CA ALA A 407 -3.95 -8.25 16.08
C ALA A 407 -4.18 -9.74 16.34
N ALA A 408 -5.04 -10.05 17.31
CA ALA A 408 -5.38 -11.41 17.68
C ALA A 408 -6.84 -11.71 17.34
N THR A 409 -7.08 -12.82 16.67
CA THR A 409 -8.42 -13.33 16.35
C THR A 409 -8.60 -14.69 16.98
N ILE A 410 -9.64 -14.85 17.81
CA ILE A 410 -10.03 -16.15 18.36
C ILE A 410 -11.09 -16.73 17.44
N VAL A 411 -10.81 -17.90 16.86
CA VAL A 411 -11.74 -18.66 16.03
C VAL A 411 -12.36 -19.76 16.88
N ASP A 412 -13.58 -19.55 17.31
CA ASP A 412 -14.33 -20.47 18.14
C ASP A 412 -15.76 -20.62 17.60
N SER A 413 -16.07 -21.74 16.99
CA SER A 413 -17.42 -22.02 16.48
C SER A 413 -18.43 -22.41 17.58
N GLY A 414 -17.96 -22.68 18.80
CA GLY A 414 -18.76 -23.24 19.87
C GLY A 414 -19.03 -24.75 19.75
N ASP A 415 -18.55 -25.40 18.69
CA ASP A 415 -18.65 -26.84 18.49
C ASP A 415 -17.45 -27.55 19.12
N ASP A 416 -17.71 -28.46 20.07
CA ASP A 416 -16.65 -29.24 20.77
C ASP A 416 -15.87 -30.17 19.85
N LYS A 417 -16.35 -30.43 18.64
CA LYS A 417 -15.61 -31.17 17.62
C LYS A 417 -14.57 -30.39 16.87
N LEU A 418 -14.65 -29.06 16.94
CA LEU A 418 -13.70 -28.15 16.29
C LEU A 418 -12.76 -27.54 17.32
N PRO A 419 -11.47 -27.36 16.97
CA PRO A 419 -10.54 -26.70 17.86
C PRO A 419 -10.88 -25.21 18.00
N VAL A 420 -10.42 -24.57 19.07
CA VAL A 420 -10.31 -23.13 19.12
C VAL A 420 -8.97 -22.73 18.49
N LEU A 421 -9.01 -21.89 17.46
CA LEU A 421 -7.81 -21.37 16.84
C LEU A 421 -7.55 -19.94 17.31
N ILE A 422 -6.28 -19.59 17.38
CA ILE A 422 -5.85 -18.21 17.61
C ILE A 422 -5.00 -17.81 16.40
N HIS A 423 -5.47 -16.79 15.71
CA HIS A 423 -4.81 -16.22 14.55
C HIS A 423 -4.18 -14.89 14.97
N LEU A 424 -2.87 -14.82 14.91
CA LEU A 424 -2.10 -13.62 15.25
C LEU A 424 -1.58 -12.98 13.95
N VAL A 425 -1.73 -11.68 13.84
CA VAL A 425 -1.23 -10.88 12.72
C VAL A 425 -0.40 -9.75 13.28
N SER A 426 0.85 -9.64 12.85
CA SER A 426 1.72 -8.53 13.22
C SER A 426 1.27 -7.22 12.57
N GLU A 427 1.79 -6.09 13.02
CA GLU A 427 1.52 -4.78 12.43
C GLU A 427 2.00 -4.71 10.96
N SER A 428 3.04 -5.45 10.60
CA SER A 428 3.53 -5.55 9.22
C SER A 428 2.65 -6.44 8.31
N GLY A 429 1.68 -7.16 8.90
CA GLY A 429 0.77 -8.05 8.17
C GLY A 429 1.26 -9.48 7.99
N LYS A 430 2.33 -9.87 8.72
CA LYS A 430 2.86 -11.25 8.73
C LYS A 430 2.20 -12.09 9.82
#